data_1ed66ac928d3beacc75e8fefd6936e22
#
_entry.id   1ed66ac928d3beacc75e8fefd6936e22
#
_cell.length_a   1.000
_cell.length_b   1.000
_cell.length_c   1.000
_cell.angle_alpha   90.00
_cell.angle_beta   90.00
_cell.angle_gamma   90.00
#
_symmetry.space_group_name_H-M   'P 1'
#
loop_
_entity.id
_entity.type
_entity.pdbx_description
1 polymer ?
#
loop_
_entity_poly.entity_id
_entity_poly.type
_entity_poly.pdbx_seq_one_letter_code
_entity_poly.pdbx_strand_id
1 'polypeptide(L)'
;MTLIKFSNVSKQFGKKLPLNNINFTVKKGEVTTLIGPNGAGKTTIARLILGLDSASSGNITIHPHLKIGYVPQRLDFASDLPITAENFLYLLASNATRNDWQEWNNFIDFDNYKHHDISELSGGQFQKLILTATLLNNPDLIILDEPTQSLDVTSQQEFYRIINQIKKRLNITIFMISHDLFTVMKNSDQVICLNGHICCSGKPNDLAQNQDFLNTLSSIGFYVHHHDHKH
;
A
#
# COMPACT_ATOMS: atom_id res chain seq x y z
N MET A 1 19.47 5.00 -0.43
CA MET A 1 19.25 5.34 -1.87
C MET A 1 17.78 5.74 -2.03
N THR A 2 17.49 6.87 -2.67
CA THR A 2 16.13 7.34 -2.93
C THR A 2 15.60 6.73 -4.21
N LEU A 3 14.41 6.09 -4.16
CA LEU A 3 13.74 5.53 -5.33
C LEU A 3 12.75 6.52 -5.97
N ILE A 4 12.04 7.27 -5.12
CA ILE A 4 11.04 8.26 -5.56
C ILE A 4 11.23 9.54 -4.76
N LYS A 5 11.14 10.69 -5.43
CA LYS A 5 11.18 12.00 -4.81
C LYS A 5 10.09 12.89 -5.40
N PHE A 6 9.23 13.43 -4.55
CA PHE A 6 8.30 14.49 -4.84
C PHE A 6 8.92 15.82 -4.42
N SER A 7 8.89 16.81 -5.32
CA SER A 7 9.44 18.15 -5.10
C SER A 7 8.40 19.19 -5.52
N ASN A 8 7.77 19.84 -4.55
CA ASN A 8 6.73 20.85 -4.68
C ASN A 8 5.58 20.44 -5.61
N VAL A 9 5.18 19.15 -5.54
CA VAL A 9 4.18 18.57 -6.44
C VAL A 9 2.78 19.01 -6.03
N SER A 10 2.03 19.56 -7.01
CA SER A 10 0.60 19.81 -6.86
C SER A 10 -0.17 19.10 -7.98
N LYS A 11 -1.40 18.67 -7.68
CA LYS A 11 -2.30 18.07 -8.65
C LYS A 11 -3.65 18.73 -8.55
N GLN A 12 -4.17 19.16 -9.71
CA GLN A 12 -5.47 19.80 -9.85
C GLN A 12 -6.34 19.01 -10.84
N PHE A 13 -7.61 18.84 -10.51
CA PHE A 13 -8.65 18.28 -11.38
C PHE A 13 -9.76 19.32 -11.50
N GLY A 14 -9.81 20.05 -12.60
CA GLY A 14 -10.73 21.17 -12.77
C GLY A 14 -10.57 22.21 -11.66
N LYS A 15 -11.60 22.39 -10.81
CA LYS A 15 -11.56 23.31 -9.65
C LYS A 15 -11.04 22.65 -8.36
N LYS A 16 -10.89 21.31 -8.30
CA LYS A 16 -10.42 20.60 -7.12
C LYS A 16 -8.89 20.50 -7.13
N LEU A 17 -8.27 20.80 -5.98
CA LEU A 17 -6.83 20.70 -5.74
C LEU A 17 -6.58 19.64 -4.65
N PRO A 18 -6.61 18.34 -4.97
CA PRO A 18 -6.42 17.29 -3.98
C PRO A 18 -5.00 17.22 -3.42
N LEU A 19 -4.00 17.76 -4.11
CA LEU A 19 -2.61 17.78 -3.65
C LEU A 19 -2.02 19.18 -3.87
N ASN A 20 -1.47 19.75 -2.80
CA ASN A 20 -0.86 21.06 -2.80
C ASN A 20 0.54 21.02 -2.19
N ASN A 21 1.57 21.34 -2.97
CA ASN A 21 2.97 21.48 -2.54
C ASN A 21 3.52 20.25 -1.79
N ILE A 22 3.35 19.07 -2.36
CA ILE A 22 3.75 17.79 -1.78
C ILE A 22 5.26 17.58 -1.91
N ASN A 23 5.92 17.30 -0.79
CA ASN A 23 7.35 17.05 -0.72
C ASN A 23 7.63 15.82 0.15
N PHE A 24 8.13 14.73 -0.42
CA PHE A 24 8.59 13.55 0.31
C PHE A 24 9.51 12.67 -0.53
N THR A 25 10.11 11.66 0.10
CA THR A 25 10.96 10.67 -0.58
C THR A 25 10.59 9.26 -0.13
N VAL A 26 10.71 8.30 -1.06
CA VAL A 26 10.64 6.86 -0.78
C VAL A 26 12.05 6.30 -0.93
N LYS A 27 12.58 5.65 0.11
CA LYS A 27 13.92 5.09 0.14
C LYS A 27 13.89 3.58 -0.06
N LYS A 28 14.94 3.06 -0.70
CA LYS A 28 15.10 1.63 -0.96
C LYS A 28 15.11 0.83 0.35
N GLY A 29 14.34 -0.28 0.38
CA GLY A 29 14.27 -1.21 1.50
C GLY A 29 13.45 -0.72 2.70
N GLU A 30 12.87 0.51 2.65
CA GLU A 30 12.00 1.04 3.70
C GLU A 30 10.52 0.76 3.40
N VAL A 31 9.72 0.67 4.46
CA VAL A 31 8.25 0.75 4.40
C VAL A 31 7.86 2.20 4.69
N THR A 32 7.41 2.89 3.65
CA THR A 32 6.82 4.24 3.78
C THR A 32 5.30 4.11 3.77
N THR A 33 4.64 4.56 4.83
CA THR A 33 3.18 4.53 4.91
C THR A 33 2.58 5.92 4.83
N LEU A 34 1.62 6.07 3.92
CA LEU A 34 0.81 7.27 3.74
C LEU A 34 -0.53 7.10 4.46
N ILE A 35 -0.81 7.96 5.41
CA ILE A 35 -2.08 8.01 6.15
C ILE A 35 -2.81 9.33 5.89
N GLY A 36 -4.12 9.34 6.11
CA GLY A 36 -4.93 10.54 5.97
C GLY A 36 -6.41 10.22 5.79
N PRO A 37 -7.30 11.20 5.94
CA PRO A 37 -8.73 11.00 5.77
C PRO A 37 -9.11 10.61 4.34
N ASN A 38 -10.35 10.16 4.17
CA ASN A 38 -10.90 9.92 2.83
C ASN A 38 -10.95 11.23 2.04
N GLY A 39 -10.54 11.17 0.78
CA GLY A 39 -10.43 12.36 -0.07
C GLY A 39 -9.16 13.19 0.11
N ALA A 40 -8.25 12.82 1.02
CA ALA A 40 -6.98 13.54 1.25
C ALA A 40 -5.99 13.51 0.07
N GLY A 41 -6.24 12.68 -0.96
CA GLY A 41 -5.37 12.57 -2.13
C GLY A 41 -4.44 11.36 -2.12
N LYS A 42 -4.64 10.38 -1.21
CA LYS A 42 -3.78 9.19 -1.07
C LYS A 42 -3.67 8.39 -2.39
N THR A 43 -4.81 8.01 -2.97
CA THR A 43 -4.85 7.30 -4.26
C THR A 43 -4.30 8.17 -5.40
N THR A 44 -4.46 9.51 -5.34
CA THR A 44 -3.85 10.41 -6.32
C THR A 44 -2.32 10.32 -6.28
N ILE A 45 -1.70 10.24 -5.09
CA ILE A 45 -0.26 10.01 -4.96
C ILE A 45 0.15 8.67 -5.58
N ALA A 46 -0.57 7.57 -5.30
CA ALA A 46 -0.30 6.27 -5.93
C ALA A 46 -0.36 6.37 -7.47
N ARG A 47 -1.40 7.01 -8.01
CA ARG A 47 -1.57 7.20 -9.47
C ARG A 47 -0.45 8.02 -10.09
N LEU A 48 0.04 9.06 -9.40
CA LEU A 48 1.19 9.86 -9.84
C LEU A 48 2.48 9.03 -9.85
N ILE A 49 2.71 8.19 -8.84
CA ILE A 49 3.87 7.28 -8.80
C ILE A 49 3.81 6.26 -9.93
N LEU A 50 2.62 5.72 -10.22
CA LEU A 50 2.39 4.74 -11.29
C LEU A 50 2.42 5.37 -12.70
N GLY A 51 2.52 6.70 -12.82
CA GLY A 51 2.47 7.39 -14.11
C GLY A 51 1.09 7.38 -14.78
N LEU A 52 0.03 6.99 -14.03
CA LEU A 52 -1.36 6.99 -14.51
C LEU A 52 -1.96 8.42 -14.54
N ASP A 53 -1.36 9.33 -13.79
CA ASP A 53 -1.66 10.75 -13.78
C ASP A 53 -0.36 11.56 -13.87
N SER A 54 -0.44 12.81 -14.35
CA SER A 54 0.67 13.77 -14.35
C SER A 54 0.45 14.85 -13.30
N ALA A 55 1.53 15.33 -12.68
CA ALA A 55 1.48 16.49 -11.79
C ALA A 55 1.04 17.73 -12.55
N SER A 56 0.28 18.64 -11.90
CA SER A 56 -0.07 19.93 -12.46
C SER A 56 1.06 20.95 -12.31
N SER A 57 1.88 20.80 -11.24
CA SER A 57 3.11 21.57 -11.02
C SER A 57 4.06 20.78 -10.12
N GLY A 58 5.32 21.24 -10.05
CA GLY A 58 6.39 20.54 -9.34
C GLY A 58 6.99 19.40 -10.15
N ASN A 59 7.83 18.58 -9.52
CA ASN A 59 8.54 17.50 -10.18
C ASN A 59 8.51 16.20 -9.37
N ILE A 60 8.29 15.09 -10.06
CA ILE A 60 8.40 13.73 -9.51
C ILE A 60 9.58 13.06 -10.19
N THR A 61 10.59 12.71 -9.38
CA THR A 61 11.74 11.97 -9.84
C THR A 61 11.59 10.51 -9.42
N ILE A 62 11.60 9.60 -10.38
CA ILE A 62 11.58 8.15 -10.15
C ILE A 62 12.91 7.59 -10.60
N HIS A 63 13.50 6.69 -9.81
CA HIS A 63 14.76 6.05 -10.15
C HIS A 63 14.64 5.33 -11.52
N PRO A 64 15.63 5.49 -12.44
CA PRO A 64 15.59 4.82 -13.74
C PRO A 64 15.39 3.31 -13.59
N HIS A 65 14.57 2.73 -14.47
CA HIS A 65 14.28 1.28 -14.53
C HIS A 65 13.62 0.69 -13.27
N LEU A 66 13.06 1.53 -12.38
CA LEU A 66 12.34 1.06 -11.20
C LEU A 66 11.11 0.24 -11.62
N LYS A 67 11.10 -1.05 -11.27
CA LYS A 67 9.95 -1.92 -11.46
C LYS A 67 8.97 -1.70 -10.29
N ILE A 68 7.77 -1.24 -10.59
CA ILE A 68 6.74 -0.97 -9.59
C ILE A 68 5.63 -2.00 -9.71
N GLY A 69 5.36 -2.73 -8.62
CA GLY A 69 4.19 -3.55 -8.47
C GLY A 69 3.06 -2.77 -7.78
N TYR A 70 1.82 -3.04 -8.13
CA TYR A 70 0.65 -2.37 -7.55
C TYR A 70 -0.39 -3.38 -7.09
N VAL A 71 -0.79 -3.27 -5.84
CA VAL A 71 -1.91 -4.00 -5.23
C VAL A 71 -2.99 -2.97 -4.94
N PRO A 72 -4.05 -2.90 -5.74
CA PRO A 72 -5.12 -1.91 -5.59
C PRO A 72 -6.04 -2.23 -4.42
N GLN A 73 -6.77 -1.22 -3.94
CA GLN A 73 -7.79 -1.33 -2.91
C GLN A 73 -8.93 -2.27 -3.31
N ARG A 74 -9.37 -2.19 -4.57
CA ARG A 74 -10.39 -3.06 -5.17
C ARG A 74 -10.00 -3.35 -6.61
N LEU A 75 -10.31 -4.54 -7.03
CA LEU A 75 -10.35 -4.90 -8.43
C LEU A 75 -11.83 -5.13 -8.76
N ASP A 76 -12.42 -4.15 -9.46
CA ASP A 76 -13.78 -4.28 -9.99
C ASP A 76 -13.73 -5.26 -11.19
N PHE A 77 -13.55 -6.55 -10.86
CA PHE A 77 -13.78 -7.58 -11.87
C PHE A 77 -15.28 -7.77 -12.00
N ALA A 78 -15.72 -7.86 -13.25
CA ALA A 78 -17.03 -8.42 -13.51
C ALA A 78 -17.11 -9.75 -12.74
N SER A 79 -18.04 -9.86 -11.78
CA SER A 79 -18.29 -11.04 -10.95
C SER A 79 -18.53 -12.30 -11.80
N ASP A 80 -18.66 -12.15 -13.11
CA ASP A 80 -19.03 -13.14 -14.08
C ASP A 80 -17.84 -13.66 -14.91
N LEU A 81 -16.59 -13.29 -14.55
CA LEU A 81 -15.43 -13.80 -15.27
C LEU A 81 -15.10 -15.23 -14.77
N PRO A 82 -15.42 -16.30 -15.55
CA PRO A 82 -15.17 -17.67 -15.14
C PRO A 82 -13.67 -17.98 -15.30
N ILE A 83 -12.86 -17.56 -14.35
CA ILE A 83 -11.41 -17.79 -14.33
C ILE A 83 -10.99 -18.34 -12.99
N THR A 84 -10.23 -19.43 -12.99
CA THR A 84 -9.67 -19.99 -11.76
C THR A 84 -8.53 -19.13 -11.22
N ALA A 85 -8.25 -19.23 -9.91
CA ALA A 85 -7.16 -18.52 -9.27
C ALA A 85 -5.81 -18.83 -9.95
N GLU A 86 -5.58 -20.05 -10.38
CA GLU A 86 -4.38 -20.45 -11.11
C GLU A 86 -4.26 -19.74 -12.47
N ASN A 87 -5.32 -19.76 -13.27
CA ASN A 87 -5.33 -19.08 -14.58
C ASN A 87 -5.20 -17.55 -14.43
N PHE A 88 -5.82 -16.99 -13.40
CA PHE A 88 -5.71 -15.59 -13.08
C PHE A 88 -4.28 -15.20 -12.70
N LEU A 89 -3.60 -16.03 -11.91
CA LEU A 89 -2.21 -15.82 -11.54
C LEU A 89 -1.30 -15.89 -12.80
N TYR A 90 -1.51 -16.86 -13.72
CA TYR A 90 -0.79 -16.92 -14.99
C TYR A 90 -1.01 -15.69 -15.87
N LEU A 91 -2.22 -15.16 -15.89
CA LEU A 91 -2.54 -13.96 -16.66
C LEU A 91 -1.75 -12.73 -16.17
N LEU A 92 -1.66 -12.56 -14.86
CA LEU A 92 -0.98 -11.41 -14.24
C LEU A 92 0.53 -11.55 -14.14
N ALA A 93 1.04 -12.78 -14.09
CA ALA A 93 2.45 -13.11 -13.94
C ALA A 93 2.93 -13.98 -15.10
N SER A 94 2.74 -13.53 -16.34
CA SER A 94 2.97 -14.30 -17.56
C SER A 94 4.42 -14.78 -17.77
N ASN A 95 5.39 -14.18 -17.07
CA ASN A 95 6.81 -14.57 -17.12
C ASN A 95 7.22 -15.51 -15.98
N ALA A 96 6.30 -15.81 -15.04
CA ALA A 96 6.60 -16.69 -13.92
C ALA A 96 6.53 -18.17 -14.33
N THR A 97 7.46 -18.96 -13.81
CA THR A 97 7.47 -20.40 -13.99
C THR A 97 6.74 -21.11 -12.84
N ARG A 98 6.37 -22.40 -13.04
CA ARG A 98 5.75 -23.19 -11.98
C ARG A 98 6.62 -23.30 -10.72
N ASN A 99 7.95 -23.27 -10.86
CA ASN A 99 8.88 -23.29 -9.73
C ASN A 99 8.82 -22.01 -8.90
N ASP A 100 8.60 -20.86 -9.56
CA ASP A 100 8.47 -19.58 -8.86
C ASP A 100 7.23 -19.57 -7.93
N TRP A 101 6.17 -20.29 -8.30
CA TRP A 101 4.96 -20.38 -7.49
C TRP A 101 5.09 -21.27 -6.27
N GLN A 102 5.86 -22.38 -6.38
CA GLN A 102 6.09 -23.28 -5.25
C GLN A 102 6.75 -22.53 -4.09
N GLU A 103 7.61 -21.57 -4.41
CA GLU A 103 8.24 -20.72 -3.41
C GLU A 103 7.24 -19.88 -2.61
N TRP A 104 6.16 -19.41 -3.26
CA TRP A 104 5.12 -18.59 -2.66
C TRP A 104 3.98 -19.38 -2.04
N ASN A 105 3.80 -20.64 -2.42
CA ASN A 105 2.71 -21.48 -1.92
C ASN A 105 2.71 -21.59 -0.39
N ASN A 106 3.88 -21.65 0.23
CA ASN A 106 4.02 -21.70 1.69
C ASN A 106 3.55 -20.43 2.41
N PHE A 107 3.42 -19.30 1.69
CA PHE A 107 2.97 -18.04 2.26
C PHE A 107 1.49 -17.78 2.10
N ILE A 108 0.88 -18.31 1.04
CA ILE A 108 -0.49 -17.99 0.65
C ILE A 108 -1.44 -19.16 0.67
N ASP A 109 -0.93 -20.37 0.94
CA ASP A 109 -1.73 -21.61 0.97
C ASP A 109 -2.50 -21.86 -0.36
N PHE A 110 -1.82 -21.56 -1.49
CA PHE A 110 -2.42 -21.48 -2.82
C PHE A 110 -3.01 -22.81 -3.30
N ASP A 111 -2.37 -23.93 -2.94
CA ASP A 111 -2.81 -25.27 -3.37
C ASP A 111 -4.26 -25.59 -2.95
N ASN A 112 -4.73 -24.98 -1.87
CA ASN A 112 -6.08 -25.21 -1.36
C ASN A 112 -7.19 -24.52 -2.18
N TYR A 113 -6.85 -23.49 -2.96
CA TYR A 113 -7.87 -22.73 -3.71
C TYR A 113 -7.49 -22.43 -5.18
N LYS A 114 -6.37 -22.94 -5.68
CA LYS A 114 -5.90 -22.65 -7.05
C LYS A 114 -6.89 -23.02 -8.17
N HIS A 115 -7.74 -24.02 -7.94
CA HIS A 115 -8.76 -24.47 -8.89
C HIS A 115 -10.14 -23.83 -8.67
N HIS A 116 -10.32 -23.02 -7.62
CA HIS A 116 -11.56 -22.28 -7.40
C HIS A 116 -11.64 -21.08 -8.33
N ASP A 117 -12.84 -20.71 -8.72
CA ASP A 117 -13.05 -19.45 -9.44
C ASP A 117 -12.69 -18.25 -8.52
N ILE A 118 -12.13 -17.19 -9.11
CA ILE A 118 -11.75 -16.01 -8.33
C ILE A 118 -12.91 -15.37 -7.58
N SER A 119 -14.14 -15.53 -8.09
CA SER A 119 -15.38 -15.08 -7.46
C SER A 119 -15.73 -15.84 -6.17
N GLU A 120 -15.21 -17.05 -5.99
CA GLU A 120 -15.44 -17.90 -4.81
C GLU A 120 -14.42 -17.66 -3.71
N LEU A 121 -13.35 -16.92 -3.99
CA LEU A 121 -12.29 -16.65 -3.02
C LEU A 121 -12.78 -15.71 -1.92
N SER A 122 -12.37 -16.00 -0.69
CA SER A 122 -12.50 -15.01 0.39
C SER A 122 -11.67 -13.75 0.06
N GLY A 123 -12.04 -12.60 0.62
CA GLY A 123 -11.29 -11.36 0.42
C GLY A 123 -9.81 -11.52 0.76
N GLY A 124 -9.48 -12.27 1.83
CA GLY A 124 -8.09 -12.56 2.21
C GLY A 124 -7.34 -13.43 1.21
N GLN A 125 -7.98 -14.49 0.67
CA GLN A 125 -7.40 -15.32 -0.37
C GLN A 125 -7.14 -14.51 -1.64
N PHE A 126 -8.10 -13.69 -2.04
CA PHE A 126 -7.99 -12.85 -3.22
C PHE A 126 -6.86 -11.82 -3.08
N GLN A 127 -6.74 -11.13 -1.92
CA GLN A 127 -5.65 -10.19 -1.68
C GLN A 127 -4.27 -10.87 -1.68
N LYS A 128 -4.16 -12.07 -1.10
CA LYS A 128 -2.92 -12.86 -1.18
C LYS A 128 -2.58 -13.26 -2.62
N LEU A 129 -3.58 -13.61 -3.42
CA LEU A 129 -3.42 -13.96 -4.84
C LEU A 129 -2.85 -12.77 -5.63
N ILE A 130 -3.45 -11.56 -5.48
CA ILE A 130 -2.98 -10.34 -6.14
C ILE A 130 -1.55 -9.98 -5.70
N LEU A 131 -1.28 -10.05 -4.40
CA LEU A 131 0.06 -9.80 -3.87
C LEU A 131 1.08 -10.74 -4.49
N THR A 132 0.75 -12.04 -4.58
CA THR A 132 1.64 -13.05 -5.19
C THR A 132 1.86 -12.78 -6.66
N ALA A 133 0.81 -12.50 -7.44
CA ALA A 133 0.93 -12.12 -8.83
C ALA A 133 1.85 -10.90 -9.02
N THR A 134 1.73 -9.92 -8.13
CA THR A 134 2.57 -8.72 -8.14
C THR A 134 4.04 -9.07 -7.88
N LEU A 135 4.32 -9.94 -6.89
CA LEU A 135 5.67 -10.35 -6.50
C LEU A 135 6.37 -11.20 -7.56
N LEU A 136 5.63 -12.05 -8.26
CA LEU A 136 6.15 -12.88 -9.34
C LEU A 136 6.73 -12.06 -10.51
N ASN A 137 6.33 -10.81 -10.65
CA ASN A 137 6.92 -9.88 -11.61
C ASN A 137 8.23 -9.23 -11.14
N ASN A 138 8.76 -9.65 -9.99
CA ASN A 138 10.03 -9.17 -9.39
C ASN A 138 10.13 -7.64 -9.32
N PRO A 139 9.22 -6.98 -8.57
CA PRO A 139 9.23 -5.53 -8.42
C PRO A 139 10.33 -5.07 -7.45
N ASP A 140 10.88 -3.86 -7.68
CA ASP A 140 11.77 -3.17 -6.74
C ASP A 140 11.00 -2.43 -5.64
N LEU A 141 9.78 -2.00 -5.98
CA LEU A 141 8.83 -1.29 -5.11
C LEU A 141 7.44 -1.89 -5.28
N ILE A 142 6.76 -2.15 -4.16
CA ILE A 142 5.33 -2.49 -4.17
C ILE A 142 4.54 -1.33 -3.58
N ILE A 143 3.49 -0.91 -4.28
CA ILE A 143 2.47 0.00 -3.76
C ILE A 143 1.28 -0.84 -3.31
N LEU A 144 0.89 -0.68 -2.05
CA LEU A 144 -0.27 -1.31 -1.43
C LEU A 144 -1.32 -0.23 -1.12
N ASP A 145 -2.41 -0.20 -1.87
CA ASP A 145 -3.48 0.82 -1.70
C ASP A 145 -4.62 0.23 -0.87
N GLU A 146 -4.63 0.51 0.44
CA GLU A 146 -5.60 0.04 1.43
C GLU A 146 -5.86 -1.50 1.35
N PRO A 147 -4.83 -2.35 1.34
CA PRO A 147 -4.93 -3.75 0.94
C PRO A 147 -5.77 -4.61 1.88
N THR A 148 -6.11 -4.10 3.07
CA THR A 148 -6.82 -4.87 4.11
C THR A 148 -8.19 -4.31 4.47
N GLN A 149 -8.68 -3.30 3.73
CA GLN A 149 -9.92 -2.59 4.08
C GLN A 149 -11.17 -3.50 4.15
N SER A 150 -11.20 -4.55 3.32
CA SER A 150 -12.35 -5.48 3.23
C SER A 150 -12.13 -6.78 3.99
N LEU A 151 -11.04 -6.90 4.76
CA LEU A 151 -10.66 -8.12 5.45
C LEU A 151 -11.12 -8.12 6.90
N ASP A 152 -11.46 -9.30 7.43
CA ASP A 152 -11.61 -9.51 8.86
C ASP A 152 -10.26 -9.38 9.59
N VAL A 153 -10.32 -9.20 10.92
CA VAL A 153 -9.14 -8.93 11.76
C VAL A 153 -8.05 -10.02 11.61
N THR A 154 -8.45 -11.29 11.52
CA THR A 154 -7.52 -12.42 11.40
C THR A 154 -6.80 -12.38 10.06
N SER A 155 -7.54 -12.19 8.98
CA SER A 155 -7.01 -12.06 7.62
C SER A 155 -6.10 -10.84 7.48
N GLN A 156 -6.43 -9.71 8.13
CA GLN A 156 -5.56 -8.53 8.18
C GLN A 156 -4.21 -8.85 8.84
N GLN A 157 -4.23 -9.47 10.01
CA GLN A 157 -3.00 -9.83 10.75
C GLN A 157 -2.12 -10.77 9.93
N GLU A 158 -2.73 -11.76 9.28
CA GLU A 158 -2.03 -12.69 8.42
C GLU A 158 -1.40 -11.98 7.21
N PHE A 159 -2.14 -11.11 6.54
CA PHE A 159 -1.64 -10.33 5.41
C PHE A 159 -0.39 -9.51 5.79
N TYR A 160 -0.44 -8.79 6.91
CA TYR A 160 0.72 -8.03 7.38
C TYR A 160 1.89 -8.90 7.82
N ARG A 161 1.63 -10.10 8.37
CA ARG A 161 2.67 -11.08 8.66
C ARG A 161 3.40 -11.49 7.36
N ILE A 162 2.65 -11.75 6.29
CA ILE A 162 3.19 -12.06 4.96
C ILE A 162 4.03 -10.90 4.43
N ILE A 163 3.52 -9.67 4.47
CA ILE A 163 4.25 -8.46 4.06
C ILE A 163 5.60 -8.33 4.78
N ASN A 164 5.62 -8.54 6.11
CA ASN A 164 6.85 -8.48 6.90
C ASN A 164 7.86 -9.58 6.53
N GLN A 165 7.38 -10.79 6.23
CA GLN A 165 8.24 -11.88 5.77
C GLN A 165 8.84 -11.58 4.40
N ILE A 166 8.02 -11.08 3.46
CA ILE A 166 8.45 -10.67 2.12
C ILE A 166 9.50 -9.56 2.20
N LYS A 167 9.25 -8.51 2.99
CA LYS A 167 10.20 -7.42 3.20
C LYS A 167 11.56 -7.95 3.65
N LYS A 168 11.57 -8.81 4.68
CA LYS A 168 12.81 -9.38 5.24
C LYS A 168 13.56 -10.26 4.23
N ARG A 169 12.83 -11.06 3.44
CA ARG A 169 13.41 -12.03 2.50
C ARG A 169 13.94 -11.37 1.24
N LEU A 170 13.17 -10.45 0.65
CA LEU A 170 13.48 -9.85 -0.64
C LEU A 170 14.13 -8.47 -0.52
N ASN A 171 14.22 -7.89 0.68
CA ASN A 171 14.66 -6.50 0.89
C ASN A 171 13.94 -5.51 -0.03
N ILE A 172 12.65 -5.79 -0.30
CA ILE A 172 11.81 -4.99 -1.19
C ILE A 172 11.37 -3.68 -0.52
N THR A 173 11.18 -2.64 -1.33
CA THR A 173 10.63 -1.37 -0.88
C THR A 173 9.11 -1.44 -0.89
N ILE A 174 8.46 -0.87 0.11
CA ILE A 174 7.00 -0.87 0.22
C ILE A 174 6.50 0.56 0.41
N PHE A 175 5.59 0.99 -0.44
CA PHE A 175 4.81 2.20 -0.25
C PHE A 175 3.37 1.78 0.04
N MET A 176 2.91 2.02 1.27
CA MET A 176 1.61 1.57 1.74
C MET A 176 0.69 2.76 1.98
N ILE A 177 -0.54 2.67 1.51
CA ILE A 177 -1.63 3.54 1.89
C ILE A 177 -2.49 2.76 2.88
N SER A 178 -2.68 3.29 4.09
CA SER A 178 -3.45 2.61 5.13
C SER A 178 -4.12 3.61 6.06
N HIS A 179 -5.26 3.21 6.61
CA HIS A 179 -5.91 3.88 7.71
C HIS A 179 -5.83 3.08 9.02
N ASP A 180 -5.23 1.88 9.00
CA ASP A 180 -5.00 1.06 10.19
C ASP A 180 -3.75 1.51 10.94
N LEU A 181 -3.95 2.33 11.95
CA LEU A 181 -2.88 2.94 12.73
C LEU A 181 -2.02 1.91 13.48
N PHE A 182 -2.63 0.88 14.06
CA PHE A 182 -1.89 -0.12 14.83
C PHE A 182 -0.83 -0.80 13.95
N THR A 183 -1.24 -1.16 12.75
CA THR A 183 -0.36 -1.75 11.76
C THR A 183 0.69 -0.76 11.25
N VAL A 184 0.29 0.49 11.00
CA VAL A 184 1.19 1.56 10.55
C VAL A 184 2.30 1.78 11.56
N MET A 185 1.97 1.94 12.85
CA MET A 185 2.95 2.19 13.92
C MET A 185 3.92 1.03 14.12
N LYS A 186 3.47 -0.20 13.91
CA LYS A 186 4.27 -1.41 14.12
C LYS A 186 5.20 -1.75 12.95
N ASN A 187 4.77 -1.45 11.72
CA ASN A 187 5.38 -2.03 10.52
C ASN A 187 6.01 -1.01 9.57
N SER A 188 5.90 0.31 9.86
CA SER A 188 6.44 1.36 9.00
C SER A 188 7.81 1.83 9.49
N ASP A 189 8.72 2.13 8.55
CA ASP A 189 9.96 2.83 8.82
C ASP A 189 9.76 4.36 8.78
N GLN A 190 8.81 4.81 7.92
CA GLN A 190 8.41 6.20 7.79
C GLN A 190 6.89 6.31 7.64
N VAL A 191 6.28 7.28 8.29
CA VAL A 191 4.86 7.63 8.14
C VAL A 191 4.76 9.05 7.58
N ILE A 192 3.82 9.26 6.67
CA ILE A 192 3.49 10.54 6.05
C ILE A 192 2.01 10.80 6.28
N CYS A 193 1.67 11.93 6.89
CA CYS A 193 0.30 12.36 7.11
C CYS A 193 -0.14 13.30 5.99
N LEU A 194 -1.18 12.93 5.27
CA LEU A 194 -1.69 13.66 4.14
C LEU A 194 -3.10 14.20 4.40
N ASN A 195 -3.30 15.49 4.15
CA ASN A 195 -4.61 16.14 4.10
C ASN A 195 -4.59 17.26 3.04
N GLY A 196 -4.48 16.86 1.75
CA GLY A 196 -4.25 17.77 0.64
C GLY A 196 -2.82 18.35 0.61
N HIS A 197 -2.15 18.40 1.74
CA HIS A 197 -0.73 18.72 1.92
C HIS A 197 -0.13 17.74 2.95
N ILE A 198 1.17 17.71 3.10
CA ILE A 198 1.81 16.90 4.15
C ILE A 198 1.78 17.69 5.45
N CYS A 199 0.96 17.23 6.42
CA CYS A 199 0.84 17.84 7.73
C CYS A 199 1.94 17.35 8.69
N CYS A 200 2.35 16.08 8.58
CA CYS A 200 3.44 15.52 9.38
C CYS A 200 4.18 14.42 8.61
N SER A 201 5.43 14.18 8.97
CA SER A 201 6.23 13.08 8.41
C SER A 201 7.36 12.74 9.38
N GLY A 202 7.60 11.45 9.60
CA GLY A 202 8.66 10.98 10.49
C GLY A 202 8.59 9.48 10.76
N LYS A 203 9.46 9.03 11.68
CA LYS A 203 9.36 7.65 12.19
C LYS A 203 8.14 7.52 13.10
N PRO A 204 7.46 6.35 13.13
CA PRO A 204 6.28 6.14 13.96
C PRO A 204 6.44 6.61 15.42
N ASN A 205 7.54 6.23 16.08
CA ASN A 205 7.79 6.58 17.48
C ASN A 205 7.96 8.10 17.71
N ASP A 206 8.54 8.81 16.73
CA ASP A 206 8.76 10.27 16.84
C ASP A 206 7.43 11.01 16.62
N LEU A 207 6.50 10.43 15.86
CA LEU A 207 5.19 11.01 15.57
C LEU A 207 4.17 10.78 16.68
N ALA A 208 4.36 9.81 17.55
CA ALA A 208 3.40 9.48 18.61
C ALA A 208 3.06 10.66 19.53
N GLN A 209 3.96 11.66 19.65
CA GLN A 209 3.78 12.88 20.45
C GLN A 209 3.52 14.13 19.59
N ASN A 210 3.42 13.99 18.29
CA ASN A 210 3.21 15.11 17.37
C ASN A 210 1.73 15.47 17.28
N GLN A 211 1.37 16.74 17.53
CA GLN A 211 -0.02 17.21 17.56
C GLN A 211 -0.72 17.08 16.21
N ASP A 212 -0.03 17.34 15.09
CA ASP A 212 -0.62 17.20 13.74
C ASP A 212 -0.88 15.74 13.40
N PHE A 213 -0.03 14.85 13.90
CA PHE A 213 -0.28 13.39 13.80
C PHE A 213 -1.53 13.02 14.59
N LEU A 214 -1.66 13.44 15.85
CA LEU A 214 -2.82 13.17 16.69
C LEU A 214 -4.12 13.75 16.08
N ASN A 215 -4.05 14.96 15.53
CA ASN A 215 -5.17 15.58 14.79
C ASN A 215 -5.56 14.79 13.54
N THR A 216 -4.58 14.29 12.80
CA THR A 216 -4.81 13.43 11.63
C THR A 216 -5.50 12.13 12.06
N LEU A 217 -5.07 11.51 13.17
CA LEU A 217 -5.69 10.31 13.71
C LEU A 217 -7.15 10.54 14.10
N SER A 218 -7.44 11.64 14.78
CA SER A 218 -8.82 12.01 15.14
C SER A 218 -9.70 12.17 13.90
N SER A 219 -9.16 12.72 12.82
CA SER A 219 -9.89 12.90 11.54
C SER A 219 -10.17 11.59 10.79
N ILE A 220 -9.43 10.51 11.09
CA ILE A 220 -9.63 9.16 10.54
C ILE A 220 -10.57 8.33 11.43
N GLY A 221 -11.04 8.88 12.55
CA GLY A 221 -11.97 8.22 13.48
C GLY A 221 -11.31 7.50 14.66
N PHE A 222 -10.00 7.73 14.90
CA PHE A 222 -9.34 7.26 16.10
C PHE A 222 -9.47 8.27 17.24
N TYR A 223 -10.18 7.90 18.31
CA TYR A 223 -10.21 8.65 19.56
C TYR A 223 -8.99 8.28 20.41
N VAL A 224 -8.08 9.21 20.57
CA VAL A 224 -7.00 9.09 21.57
C VAL A 224 -7.62 9.44 22.95
N HIS A 225 -7.88 8.45 23.78
CA HIS A 225 -8.23 8.66 25.17
C HIS A 225 -7.00 9.20 25.92
N HIS A 226 -6.98 10.48 26.21
CA HIS A 226 -6.08 11.02 27.21
C HIS A 226 -6.57 10.55 28.60
N HIS A 227 -5.90 9.56 29.16
CA HIS A 227 -6.01 9.29 30.60
C HIS A 227 -5.19 10.35 31.33
N ASP A 228 -5.86 11.44 31.72
CA ASP A 228 -5.33 12.35 32.73
C ASP A 228 -5.32 11.62 34.08
N HIS A 229 -4.22 10.95 34.42
CA HIS A 229 -3.96 10.54 35.80
C HIS A 229 -3.51 11.76 36.58
N LYS A 230 -4.49 12.49 37.15
CA LYS A 230 -4.23 13.38 38.28
C LYS A 230 -4.04 12.51 39.52
N HIS A 231 -2.83 12.48 40.01
CA HIS A 231 -2.48 12.12 41.41
C HIS A 231 -2.40 13.37 42.23
#